data_2acf7c4832a254060fae499e8989a877
#
_entry.id   2acf7c4832a254060fae499e8989a877
#
_cell.length_a   1.000
_cell.length_b   1.000
_cell.length_c   1.000
_cell.angle_alpha   90.00
_cell.angle_beta   90.00
_cell.angle_gamma   90.00
#
_symmetry.space_group_name_H-M   'P 1'
#
loop_
_entity.id
_entity.type
_entity.pdbx_description
1 polymer ?
#
loop_
_entity_poly.entity_id
_entity_poly.type
_entity_poly.pdbx_seq_one_letter_code
_entity_poly.pdbx_strand_id
1 'polypeptide(L)'
;MTGSLLELAGYFRLTRRSGGYGGDCPACGYINAFTIRTLAGRPVLHCFNGCDRDALHDAARGVLGSSWRHPPRPDTARVQANRKSRQDAVQRLWQRSLPCPGTLAETYLARRGIGHVAPSSALRFQADCPHPGGTRLPALVSAVRSRAGALVAVQRTYLASDGRKAALDPARATLGPVCGAALQLDPSGPELAIGEGMESSASAGMIFGLPAWAALSADNLAALVLPLEVRRVLIAVDHDKPGREAADKAKQRWLAEGRTVRLAMPDTAGTDLNDWVQAGIAVPHG
;
A
#
# COMPACT_ATOMS: atom_id res chain seq x y z
N MET A 1 27.73 24.20 8.35
CA MET A 1 27.79 22.91 7.60
C MET A 1 26.40 22.33 7.62
N THR A 2 25.77 22.26 6.49
CA THR A 2 24.44 21.64 6.36
C THR A 2 24.65 20.13 6.42
N GLY A 3 24.24 19.49 7.53
CA GLY A 3 24.30 18.04 7.66
C GLY A 3 23.71 17.37 6.42
N SER A 4 24.46 16.48 5.82
CA SER A 4 24.01 15.78 4.61
C SER A 4 22.83 14.86 4.94
N LEU A 5 21.98 14.55 3.95
CA LEU A 5 20.88 13.58 4.13
C LEU A 5 21.42 12.25 4.66
N LEU A 6 22.66 11.89 4.32
CA LEU A 6 23.36 10.69 4.75
C LEU A 6 23.72 10.73 6.24
N GLU A 7 24.16 11.87 6.76
CA GLU A 7 24.46 12.06 8.19
C GLU A 7 23.21 11.92 9.04
N LEU A 8 22.09 12.52 8.60
CA LEU A 8 20.79 12.34 9.26
C LEU A 8 20.33 10.88 9.22
N ALA A 9 20.49 10.21 8.09
CA ALA A 9 20.14 8.81 7.95
C ALA A 9 20.96 7.91 8.87
N GLY A 10 22.27 8.16 8.98
CA GLY A 10 23.18 7.45 9.87
C GLY A 10 22.83 7.67 11.35
N TYR A 11 22.58 8.92 11.75
CA TYR A 11 22.23 9.28 13.13
C TYR A 11 20.94 8.59 13.61
N PHE A 12 19.89 8.63 12.78
CA PHE A 12 18.62 7.99 13.10
C PHE A 12 18.55 6.51 12.71
N ARG A 13 19.66 5.91 12.26
CA ARG A 13 19.73 4.51 11.81
C ARG A 13 18.66 4.16 10.76
N LEU A 14 18.43 5.08 9.81
CA LEU A 14 17.43 4.91 8.77
C LEU A 14 17.96 4.04 7.62
N THR A 15 17.08 3.26 7.03
CA THR A 15 17.37 2.44 5.84
C THR A 15 17.06 3.22 4.56
N ARG A 16 17.83 2.95 3.50
CA ARG A 16 17.61 3.58 2.18
C ARG A 16 16.27 3.10 1.60
N ARG A 17 15.48 4.05 1.08
CA ARG A 17 14.21 3.80 0.40
C ARG A 17 14.16 4.57 -0.90
N SER A 18 13.17 4.28 -1.77
CA SER A 18 12.94 5.05 -2.99
C SER A 18 12.73 6.54 -2.66
N GLY A 19 13.66 7.38 -3.14
CA GLY A 19 13.62 8.84 -2.96
C GLY A 19 14.08 9.38 -1.61
N GLY A 20 14.72 8.58 -0.73
CA GLY A 20 15.22 9.03 0.57
C GLY A 20 15.61 7.94 1.54
N TYR A 21 15.34 8.16 2.82
CA TYR A 21 15.58 7.20 3.91
C TYR A 21 14.37 7.11 4.81
N GLY A 22 14.16 5.96 5.45
CA GLY A 22 13.04 5.75 6.36
C GLY A 22 13.36 4.79 7.50
N GLY A 23 12.62 4.92 8.59
CA GLY A 23 12.78 4.11 9.81
C GLY A 23 11.86 4.56 10.92
N ASP A 24 12.25 4.29 12.16
CA ASP A 24 11.47 4.61 13.33
C ASP A 24 11.47 6.13 13.59
N CYS A 25 10.35 6.65 14.08
CA CYS A 25 10.22 8.09 14.30
C CYS A 25 11.00 8.52 15.55
N PRO A 26 11.96 9.45 15.45
CA PRO A 26 12.74 9.91 16.59
C PRO A 26 11.93 10.74 17.60
N ALA A 27 10.78 11.27 17.19
CA ALA A 27 9.93 12.09 18.05
C ALA A 27 8.90 11.26 18.83
N CYS A 28 8.29 10.22 18.21
CA CYS A 28 7.25 9.42 18.86
C CYS A 28 7.60 7.94 19.04
N GLY A 29 8.76 7.50 18.57
CA GLY A 29 9.20 6.11 18.66
C GLY A 29 8.43 5.13 17.75
N TYR A 30 7.49 5.61 16.93
CA TYR A 30 6.66 4.74 16.11
C TYR A 30 7.48 4.08 14.99
N ILE A 31 7.41 2.74 14.94
CA ILE A 31 8.22 1.90 14.06
C ILE A 31 7.90 2.19 12.57
N ASN A 32 8.95 2.39 11.76
CA ASN A 32 8.85 2.65 10.31
C ASN A 32 7.96 3.85 9.88
N ALA A 33 7.63 4.75 10.80
CA ALA A 33 6.76 5.89 10.51
C ALA A 33 7.50 7.15 10.06
N PHE A 34 8.83 7.15 10.03
CA PHE A 34 9.63 8.32 9.75
C PHE A 34 10.32 8.24 8.39
N THR A 35 10.32 9.33 7.65
CA THR A 35 11.07 9.45 6.41
C THR A 35 11.80 10.78 6.33
N ILE A 36 12.98 10.75 5.71
CA ILE A 36 13.72 11.93 5.31
C ILE A 36 13.96 11.90 3.80
N ARG A 37 13.74 13.03 3.15
CA ARG A 37 13.94 13.21 1.69
C ARG A 37 14.58 14.54 1.43
N THR A 38 15.19 14.71 0.27
CA THR A 38 15.65 16.02 -0.19
C THR A 38 14.59 16.67 -1.08
N LEU A 39 14.22 17.91 -0.76
CA LEU A 39 13.39 18.75 -1.61
C LEU A 39 14.09 20.07 -1.81
N ALA A 40 14.39 20.42 -3.07
CA ALA A 40 15.15 21.63 -3.43
C ALA A 40 16.46 21.76 -2.63
N GLY A 41 17.22 20.66 -2.49
CA GLY A 41 18.50 20.61 -1.79
C GLY A 41 18.41 20.66 -0.25
N ARG A 42 17.21 20.60 0.33
CA ARG A 42 17.00 20.66 1.79
C ARG A 42 16.36 19.38 2.32
N PRO A 43 16.75 18.89 3.52
CA PRO A 43 16.10 17.74 4.13
C PRO A 43 14.65 18.08 4.52
N VAL A 44 13.73 17.19 4.19
CA VAL A 44 12.32 17.23 4.62
C VAL A 44 12.07 16.00 5.48
N LEU A 45 11.63 16.25 6.69
CA LEU A 45 11.31 15.25 7.71
C LEU A 45 9.79 15.03 7.71
N HIS A 46 9.37 13.78 7.74
CA HIS A 46 7.95 13.44 7.80
C HIS A 46 7.71 12.21 8.68
N CYS A 47 6.69 12.27 9.53
CA CYS A 47 6.21 11.16 10.32
C CYS A 47 4.80 10.78 9.87
N PHE A 48 4.61 9.53 9.45
CA PHE A 48 3.29 9.01 9.05
C PHE A 48 2.34 8.80 10.23
N ASN A 49 2.85 8.78 11.47
CA ASN A 49 2.05 8.73 12.68
C ASN A 49 1.55 10.12 13.14
N GLY A 50 1.79 11.17 12.35
CA GLY A 50 1.21 12.49 12.58
C GLY A 50 1.99 13.38 13.54
N CYS A 51 3.24 13.09 13.90
CA CYS A 51 4.08 14.04 14.64
C CYS A 51 4.10 15.38 13.91
N ASP A 52 3.96 16.44 14.68
CA ASP A 52 4.12 17.77 14.12
C ASP A 52 5.57 18.02 13.69
N ARG A 53 5.73 19.05 12.91
CA ARG A 53 7.02 19.36 12.30
C ARG A 53 8.04 19.83 13.33
N ASP A 54 7.58 20.53 14.35
CA ASP A 54 8.46 21.10 15.36
C ASP A 54 9.02 19.98 16.25
N ALA A 55 8.22 18.99 16.62
CA ALA A 55 8.69 17.79 17.32
C ALA A 55 9.74 16.99 16.52
N LEU A 56 9.54 16.86 15.19
CA LEU A 56 10.51 16.19 14.32
C LEU A 56 11.80 16.96 14.21
N HIS A 57 11.73 18.28 14.19
CA HIS A 57 12.90 19.13 14.13
C HIS A 57 13.64 19.21 15.45
N ASP A 58 12.95 19.22 16.57
CA ASP A 58 13.57 19.16 17.89
C ASP A 58 14.35 17.86 18.07
N ALA A 59 13.79 16.74 17.63
CA ALA A 59 14.47 15.46 17.61
C ALA A 59 15.73 15.45 16.70
N ALA A 60 15.72 16.23 15.61
CA ALA A 60 16.82 16.33 14.66
C ALA A 60 17.84 17.46 14.97
N ARG A 61 17.55 18.33 15.93
CA ARG A 61 18.33 19.55 16.21
C ARG A 61 19.77 19.25 16.58
N GLY A 62 20.03 18.16 17.30
CA GLY A 62 21.37 17.71 17.69
C GLY A 62 22.30 17.42 16.50
N VAL A 63 21.74 17.05 15.33
CA VAL A 63 22.49 16.70 14.13
C VAL A 63 22.55 17.85 13.14
N LEU A 64 21.45 18.58 13.03
CA LEU A 64 21.32 19.65 12.04
C LEU A 64 22.03 20.94 12.45
N GLY A 65 22.38 21.07 13.73
CA GLY A 65 23.05 22.25 14.29
C GLY A 65 22.13 23.47 14.40
N SER A 66 22.56 24.48 15.17
CA SER A 66 21.79 25.72 15.44
C SER A 66 21.62 26.63 14.23
N SER A 67 22.40 26.45 13.18
CA SER A 67 22.30 27.21 11.93
C SER A 67 21.27 26.69 10.95
N TRP A 68 20.72 25.48 11.18
CA TRP A 68 19.72 24.89 10.32
C TRP A 68 18.38 25.63 10.51
N ARG A 69 17.88 26.20 9.42
CA ARG A 69 16.60 26.88 9.40
C ARG A 69 15.58 26.02 8.67
N HIS A 70 14.38 25.97 9.23
CA HIS A 70 13.24 25.33 8.58
C HIS A 70 13.08 25.84 7.14
N PRO A 71 12.90 24.95 6.16
CA PRO A 71 12.32 25.41 4.92
C PRO A 71 10.98 26.12 5.25
N PRO A 72 10.59 27.18 4.54
CA PRO A 72 9.34 27.90 4.82
C PRO A 72 8.20 26.89 4.95
N ARG A 73 7.32 27.11 5.92
CA ARG A 73 6.12 26.25 6.08
C ARG A 73 5.47 26.12 4.72
N PRO A 74 5.19 24.91 4.22
CA PRO A 74 4.36 24.77 3.03
C PRO A 74 3.11 25.60 3.30
N ASP A 75 2.70 26.39 2.32
CA ASP A 75 1.42 27.08 2.40
C ASP A 75 0.34 26.04 2.71
N THR A 76 -0.17 26.09 3.94
CA THR A 76 -1.14 25.12 4.45
C THR A 76 -2.39 25.12 3.58
N ALA A 77 -2.79 26.30 3.07
CA ALA A 77 -3.92 26.43 2.15
C ALA A 77 -3.63 25.71 0.83
N ARG A 78 -2.43 25.85 0.27
CA ARG A 78 -1.98 25.15 -0.94
C ARG A 78 -1.89 23.63 -0.74
N VAL A 79 -1.40 23.18 0.41
CA VAL A 79 -1.33 21.74 0.75
C VAL A 79 -2.73 21.16 0.88
N GLN A 80 -3.64 21.87 1.56
CA GLN A 80 -5.04 21.46 1.71
C GLN A 80 -5.77 21.46 0.37
N ALA A 81 -5.58 22.48 -0.47
CA ALA A 81 -6.15 22.55 -1.82
C ALA A 81 -5.67 21.37 -2.70
N ASN A 82 -4.38 21.05 -2.67
CA ASN A 82 -3.82 19.91 -3.39
C ASN A 82 -4.38 18.58 -2.86
N ARG A 83 -4.55 18.44 -1.54
CA ARG A 83 -5.15 17.25 -0.93
C ARG A 83 -6.60 17.08 -1.35
N LYS A 84 -7.39 18.16 -1.30
CA LYS A 84 -8.77 18.18 -1.76
C LYS A 84 -8.87 17.84 -3.25
N SER A 85 -8.06 18.48 -4.10
CA SER A 85 -8.04 18.21 -5.54
C SER A 85 -7.74 16.74 -5.85
N ARG A 86 -6.79 16.11 -5.13
CA ARG A 86 -6.50 14.66 -5.27
C ARG A 86 -7.68 13.81 -4.83
N GLN A 87 -8.32 14.15 -3.70
CA GLN A 87 -9.49 13.42 -3.23
C GLN A 87 -10.66 13.53 -4.20
N ASP A 88 -10.90 14.71 -4.75
CA ASP A 88 -11.92 14.93 -5.79
C ASP A 88 -11.61 14.12 -7.07
N ALA A 89 -10.33 14.00 -7.44
CA ALA A 89 -9.91 13.18 -8.58
C ALA A 89 -10.13 11.68 -8.31
N VAL A 90 -9.88 11.19 -7.09
CA VAL A 90 -10.20 9.82 -6.64
C VAL A 90 -11.69 9.56 -6.80
N GLN A 91 -12.53 10.44 -6.25
CA GLN A 91 -13.99 10.30 -6.31
C GLN A 91 -14.49 10.31 -7.76
N ARG A 92 -14.03 11.26 -8.58
CA ARG A 92 -14.44 11.34 -10.01
C ARG A 92 -14.04 10.09 -10.79
N LEU A 93 -12.81 9.57 -10.60
CA LEU A 93 -12.39 8.38 -11.30
C LEU A 93 -13.22 7.16 -10.88
N TRP A 94 -13.46 7.01 -9.58
CA TRP A 94 -14.28 5.93 -9.06
C TRP A 94 -15.72 5.98 -9.59
N GLN A 95 -16.36 7.13 -9.56
CA GLN A 95 -17.75 7.32 -9.99
C GLN A 95 -17.94 7.06 -11.49
N ARG A 96 -16.94 7.38 -12.32
CA ARG A 96 -16.97 7.17 -13.78
C ARG A 96 -16.63 5.73 -14.20
N SER A 97 -16.12 4.93 -13.27
CA SER A 97 -15.77 3.54 -13.56
C SER A 97 -17.00 2.63 -13.46
N LEU A 98 -17.07 1.64 -14.33
CA LEU A 98 -18.16 0.66 -14.40
C LEU A 98 -17.88 -0.53 -13.48
N PRO A 99 -18.87 -1.31 -13.04
CA PRO A 99 -18.63 -2.63 -12.41
C PRO A 99 -17.76 -3.52 -13.29
N CYS A 100 -16.98 -4.44 -12.67
CA CYS A 100 -16.07 -5.31 -13.41
C CYS A 100 -16.74 -6.36 -14.31
N PRO A 101 -17.87 -7.00 -13.93
CA PRO A 101 -18.49 -8.05 -14.74
C PRO A 101 -18.78 -7.56 -16.17
N GLY A 102 -18.49 -8.40 -17.16
CA GLY A 102 -18.67 -8.11 -18.58
C GLY A 102 -17.60 -7.20 -19.18
N THR A 103 -16.52 -6.88 -18.46
CA THR A 103 -15.47 -5.97 -18.91
C THR A 103 -14.10 -6.64 -19.06
N LEU A 104 -13.15 -5.90 -19.65
CA LEU A 104 -11.75 -6.34 -19.74
C LEU A 104 -11.10 -6.60 -18.37
N ALA A 105 -11.59 -5.94 -17.30
CA ALA A 105 -11.14 -6.20 -15.95
C ALA A 105 -11.53 -7.60 -15.46
N GLU A 106 -12.72 -8.09 -15.78
CA GLU A 106 -13.10 -9.47 -15.49
C GLU A 106 -12.22 -10.47 -16.25
N THR A 107 -11.93 -10.21 -17.52
CA THR A 107 -11.00 -11.03 -18.31
C THR A 107 -9.62 -11.10 -17.66
N TYR A 108 -9.10 -9.97 -17.15
CA TYR A 108 -7.86 -9.93 -16.42
C TYR A 108 -7.90 -10.79 -15.15
N LEU A 109 -8.94 -10.64 -14.33
CA LEU A 109 -9.11 -11.39 -13.09
C LEU A 109 -9.25 -12.90 -13.35
N ALA A 110 -10.01 -13.28 -14.39
CA ALA A 110 -10.13 -14.68 -14.80
C ALA A 110 -8.79 -15.27 -15.25
N ARG A 111 -8.00 -14.53 -16.04
CA ARG A 111 -6.64 -14.95 -16.45
C ARG A 111 -5.68 -15.12 -15.27
N ARG A 112 -5.90 -14.40 -14.18
CA ARG A 112 -5.13 -14.53 -12.93
C ARG A 112 -5.68 -15.63 -12.01
N GLY A 113 -6.71 -16.37 -12.43
CA GLY A 113 -7.34 -17.43 -11.64
C GLY A 113 -8.18 -16.91 -10.45
N ILE A 114 -8.45 -15.61 -10.42
CA ILE A 114 -9.20 -14.94 -9.35
C ILE A 114 -10.48 -14.27 -9.86
N GLY A 115 -11.11 -14.84 -10.89
CA GLY A 115 -12.35 -14.32 -11.48
C GLY A 115 -13.51 -14.19 -10.48
N HIS A 116 -13.49 -14.97 -9.40
CA HIS A 116 -14.49 -14.93 -8.34
C HIS A 116 -14.61 -13.58 -7.64
N VAL A 117 -13.55 -12.73 -7.65
CA VAL A 117 -13.62 -11.39 -7.05
C VAL A 117 -14.18 -10.32 -7.99
N ALA A 118 -14.46 -10.64 -9.25
CA ALA A 118 -14.97 -9.66 -10.22
C ALA A 118 -16.29 -8.97 -9.77
N PRO A 119 -17.23 -9.65 -9.07
CA PRO A 119 -18.43 -9.00 -8.54
C PRO A 119 -18.19 -8.09 -7.33
N SER A 120 -16.97 -8.06 -6.76
CA SER A 120 -16.69 -7.24 -5.58
C SER A 120 -16.97 -5.75 -5.84
N SER A 121 -17.71 -5.13 -4.93
CA SER A 121 -17.98 -3.68 -4.98
C SER A 121 -16.71 -2.82 -4.80
N ALA A 122 -15.58 -3.44 -4.46
CA ALA A 122 -14.29 -2.77 -4.36
C ALA A 122 -13.55 -2.67 -5.72
N LEU A 123 -14.07 -3.31 -6.77
CA LEU A 123 -13.45 -3.38 -8.08
C LEU A 123 -14.34 -2.76 -9.15
N ARG A 124 -13.74 -1.97 -10.03
CA ARG A 124 -14.40 -1.32 -11.17
C ARG A 124 -13.50 -1.33 -12.39
N PHE A 125 -14.09 -1.09 -13.54
CA PHE A 125 -13.38 -0.94 -14.80
C PHE A 125 -13.51 0.47 -15.36
N GLN A 126 -12.42 1.01 -15.91
CA GLN A 126 -12.42 2.26 -16.66
C GLN A 126 -11.72 2.04 -18.00
N ALA A 127 -12.48 2.20 -19.09
CA ALA A 127 -11.97 1.98 -20.45
C ALA A 127 -10.92 3.02 -20.85
N ASP A 128 -11.04 4.23 -20.33
CA ASP A 128 -10.22 5.40 -20.67
C ASP A 128 -9.62 6.00 -19.39
N CYS A 129 -8.76 5.25 -18.71
CA CYS A 129 -8.16 5.62 -17.44
C CYS A 129 -6.87 6.42 -17.66
N PRO A 130 -6.70 7.60 -17.02
CA PRO A 130 -5.47 8.38 -17.14
C PRO A 130 -4.26 7.62 -16.57
N HIS A 131 -3.18 7.57 -17.35
CA HIS A 131 -1.88 7.05 -16.94
C HIS A 131 -0.94 8.21 -16.52
N PRO A 132 -0.03 8.02 -15.54
CA PRO A 132 0.93 9.05 -15.14
C PRO A 132 1.81 9.57 -16.27
N GLY A 133 2.08 8.76 -17.29
CA GLY A 133 2.83 9.13 -18.50
C GLY A 133 2.05 9.96 -19.51
N GLY A 134 0.83 10.42 -19.18
CA GLY A 134 0.02 11.29 -20.03
C GLY A 134 -0.89 10.58 -21.04
N THR A 135 -0.77 9.26 -21.17
CA THR A 135 -1.65 8.42 -22.01
C THR A 135 -2.92 8.04 -21.27
N ARG A 136 -3.86 7.40 -21.97
CA ARG A 136 -5.10 6.85 -21.41
C ARG A 136 -5.25 5.41 -21.88
N LEU A 137 -5.61 4.52 -20.95
CA LEU A 137 -5.67 3.09 -21.21
C LEU A 137 -6.82 2.44 -20.42
N PRO A 138 -7.32 1.29 -20.86
CA PRO A 138 -8.20 0.47 -20.02
C PRO A 138 -7.52 0.11 -18.72
N ALA A 139 -8.26 0.15 -17.61
CA ALA A 139 -7.71 -0.21 -16.31
C ALA A 139 -8.75 -0.87 -15.40
N LEU A 140 -8.31 -1.85 -14.64
CA LEU A 140 -8.97 -2.26 -13.41
C LEU A 140 -8.70 -1.17 -12.36
N VAL A 141 -9.78 -0.65 -11.76
CA VAL A 141 -9.75 0.39 -10.73
C VAL A 141 -10.19 -0.23 -9.41
N SER A 142 -9.29 -0.28 -8.46
CA SER A 142 -9.51 -0.90 -7.15
C SER A 142 -9.66 0.16 -6.07
N ALA A 143 -10.74 0.12 -5.29
CA ALA A 143 -11.02 1.08 -4.22
C ALA A 143 -10.13 0.81 -3.01
N VAL A 144 -9.40 1.82 -2.57
CA VAL A 144 -8.63 1.79 -1.33
C VAL A 144 -9.43 2.53 -0.25
N ARG A 145 -9.80 1.81 0.80
CA ARG A 145 -10.65 2.33 1.86
C ARG A 145 -9.90 2.41 3.18
N SER A 146 -10.20 3.45 3.94
CA SER A 146 -9.78 3.54 5.33
C SER A 146 -10.49 2.48 6.18
N ARG A 147 -10.02 2.27 7.40
CA ARG A 147 -10.69 1.41 8.40
C ARG A 147 -12.18 1.78 8.59
N ALA A 148 -12.56 3.04 8.44
CA ALA A 148 -13.94 3.52 8.53
C ALA A 148 -14.74 3.35 7.23
N GLY A 149 -14.20 2.63 6.22
CA GLY A 149 -14.87 2.40 4.93
C GLY A 149 -14.81 3.56 3.93
N ALA A 150 -14.24 4.72 4.30
CA ALA A 150 -14.15 5.86 3.39
C ALA A 150 -13.18 5.59 2.23
N LEU A 151 -13.60 5.91 1.00
CA LEU A 151 -12.74 5.84 -0.18
C LEU A 151 -11.67 6.93 -0.09
N VAL A 152 -10.40 6.53 0.09
CA VAL A 152 -9.26 7.45 0.26
C VAL A 152 -8.32 7.47 -0.94
N ALA A 153 -8.24 6.37 -1.68
CA ALA A 153 -7.43 6.24 -2.87
C ALA A 153 -8.05 5.23 -3.86
N VAL A 154 -7.52 5.18 -5.05
CA VAL A 154 -7.75 4.09 -6.01
C VAL A 154 -6.42 3.61 -6.56
N GLN A 155 -6.26 2.28 -6.68
CA GLN A 155 -5.19 1.69 -7.46
C GLN A 155 -5.70 1.39 -8.86
N ARG A 156 -4.91 1.70 -9.88
CA ARG A 156 -5.21 1.43 -11.29
C ARG A 156 -4.20 0.40 -11.78
N THR A 157 -4.70 -0.74 -12.25
CA THR A 157 -3.91 -1.74 -12.98
C THR A 157 -4.25 -1.59 -14.45
N TYR A 158 -3.30 -1.11 -15.25
CA TYR A 158 -3.53 -0.87 -16.67
C TYR A 158 -3.52 -2.18 -17.44
N LEU A 159 -4.45 -2.29 -18.39
CA LEU A 159 -4.73 -3.51 -19.12
C LEU A 159 -4.42 -3.35 -20.61
N ALA A 160 -3.87 -4.39 -21.20
CA ALA A 160 -3.76 -4.56 -22.64
C ALA A 160 -5.09 -5.06 -23.20
N SER A 161 -5.29 -4.91 -24.52
CA SER A 161 -6.54 -5.30 -25.21
C SER A 161 -6.88 -6.79 -25.09
N ASP A 162 -5.90 -7.63 -24.80
CA ASP A 162 -6.07 -9.07 -24.58
C ASP A 162 -6.43 -9.44 -23.12
N GLY A 163 -6.62 -8.45 -22.25
CA GLY A 163 -6.93 -8.67 -20.83
C GLY A 163 -5.72 -9.01 -19.96
N ARG A 164 -4.50 -8.88 -20.45
CA ARG A 164 -3.29 -8.97 -19.63
C ARG A 164 -2.96 -7.62 -19.01
N LYS A 165 -2.10 -7.62 -18.00
CA LYS A 165 -1.51 -6.38 -17.50
C LYS A 165 -0.69 -5.73 -18.61
N ALA A 166 -0.89 -4.43 -18.84
CA ALA A 166 -0.20 -3.70 -19.90
C ALA A 166 1.33 -3.68 -19.66
N ALA A 167 2.09 -3.87 -20.73
CA ALA A 167 3.56 -3.84 -20.71
C ALA A 167 4.06 -2.38 -20.77
N LEU A 168 3.87 -1.64 -19.69
CA LEU A 168 4.30 -0.23 -19.55
C LEU A 168 4.75 0.06 -18.11
N ASP A 169 5.45 1.16 -17.91
CA ASP A 169 5.94 1.60 -16.61
C ASP A 169 5.34 2.97 -16.23
N PRO A 170 4.67 3.06 -15.08
CA PRO A 170 4.26 1.96 -14.21
C PRO A 170 3.03 1.21 -14.75
N ALA A 171 3.06 -0.13 -14.76
CA ALA A 171 1.89 -0.94 -15.09
C ALA A 171 0.76 -0.85 -14.04
N ARG A 172 1.08 -0.35 -12.85
CA ARG A 172 0.16 0.01 -11.76
C ARG A 172 0.46 1.41 -11.25
N ALA A 173 -0.58 2.16 -10.91
CA ALA A 173 -0.41 3.47 -10.29
C ALA A 173 -1.52 3.72 -9.27
N THR A 174 -1.17 4.35 -8.15
CA THR A 174 -2.13 4.72 -7.12
C THR A 174 -2.40 6.23 -7.16
N LEU A 175 -3.66 6.60 -7.00
CA LEU A 175 -4.12 7.98 -6.86
C LEU A 175 -4.74 8.12 -5.47
N GLY A 176 -4.19 9.01 -4.64
CA GLY A 176 -4.58 9.20 -3.25
C GLY A 176 -3.64 8.53 -2.24
N PRO A 177 -3.84 8.78 -0.93
CA PRO A 177 -3.03 8.20 0.14
C PRO A 177 -3.46 6.77 0.44
N VAL A 178 -2.49 5.86 0.66
CA VAL A 178 -2.76 4.45 1.00
C VAL A 178 -2.37 4.09 2.43
N CYS A 179 -1.58 4.92 3.11
CA CYS A 179 -1.06 4.58 4.44
C CYS A 179 -2.18 4.23 5.42
N GLY A 180 -2.12 3.04 6.01
CA GLY A 180 -3.10 2.51 6.95
C GLY A 180 -4.45 2.09 6.34
N ALA A 181 -4.63 2.24 5.01
CA ALA A 181 -5.83 1.85 4.27
C ALA A 181 -5.56 0.59 3.43
N ALA A 182 -6.62 -0.07 2.94
CA ALA A 182 -6.52 -1.28 2.16
C ALA A 182 -7.51 -1.32 0.99
N LEU A 183 -7.21 -2.11 -0.01
CA LEU A 183 -8.21 -2.66 -0.90
C LEU A 183 -8.97 -3.76 -0.13
N GLN A 184 -10.23 -3.52 0.15
CA GLN A 184 -11.11 -4.42 0.88
C GLN A 184 -11.96 -5.18 -0.15
N LEU A 185 -11.51 -6.36 -0.58
CA LEU A 185 -12.23 -7.18 -1.56
C LEU A 185 -13.54 -7.71 -0.98
N ASP A 186 -13.51 -8.03 0.32
CA ASP A 186 -14.64 -8.54 1.09
C ASP A 186 -14.85 -7.72 2.38
N PRO A 187 -16.03 -7.75 2.99
CA PRO A 187 -16.23 -7.27 4.36
C PRO A 187 -15.29 -7.97 5.34
N SER A 188 -14.77 -7.25 6.34
CA SER A 188 -13.98 -7.88 7.41
C SER A 188 -14.84 -8.79 8.29
N GLY A 189 -14.20 -9.82 8.82
CA GLY A 189 -14.76 -10.75 9.81
C GLY A 189 -13.76 -11.01 10.94
N PRO A 190 -14.03 -11.96 11.83
CA PRO A 190 -13.10 -12.36 12.89
C PRO A 190 -11.76 -12.88 12.36
N GLU A 191 -11.76 -13.42 11.14
CA GLU A 191 -10.57 -13.84 10.39
C GLU A 191 -10.45 -13.05 9.10
N LEU A 192 -9.22 -12.79 8.66
CA LEU A 192 -8.94 -12.01 7.46
C LEU A 192 -7.62 -12.46 6.82
N ALA A 193 -7.65 -12.72 5.51
CA ALA A 193 -6.46 -12.91 4.70
C ALA A 193 -5.96 -11.56 4.18
N ILE A 194 -4.66 -11.28 4.33
CA ILE A 194 -4.06 -10.01 3.92
C ILE A 194 -2.74 -10.29 3.19
N GLY A 195 -2.58 -9.74 2.01
CA GLY A 195 -1.33 -9.76 1.25
C GLY A 195 -0.87 -8.36 0.86
N GLU A 196 0.32 -8.29 0.27
CA GLU A 196 0.80 -7.06 -0.36
C GLU A 196 -0.02 -6.75 -1.62
N GLY A 197 -0.07 -7.68 -2.56
CA GLY A 197 -0.77 -7.53 -3.83
C GLY A 197 -2.24 -7.93 -3.76
N MET A 198 -3.05 -7.36 -4.66
CA MET A 198 -4.46 -7.75 -4.81
C MET A 198 -4.57 -9.23 -5.22
N GLU A 199 -3.75 -9.66 -6.15
CA GLU A 199 -3.78 -11.00 -6.72
C GLU A 199 -3.43 -12.05 -5.65
N SER A 200 -2.34 -11.87 -4.90
CA SER A 200 -1.94 -12.76 -3.80
C SER A 200 -2.98 -12.79 -2.70
N SER A 201 -3.60 -11.63 -2.37
CA SER A 201 -4.64 -11.53 -1.34
C SER A 201 -5.91 -12.28 -1.76
N ALA A 202 -6.39 -12.07 -2.99
CA ALA A 202 -7.57 -12.76 -3.53
C ALA A 202 -7.35 -14.29 -3.58
N SER A 203 -6.14 -14.70 -3.98
CA SER A 203 -5.74 -16.12 -3.99
C SER A 203 -5.73 -16.70 -2.58
N ALA A 204 -5.18 -16.00 -1.60
CA ALA A 204 -5.24 -16.43 -0.20
C ALA A 204 -6.69 -16.56 0.31
N GLY A 205 -7.54 -15.58 -0.01
CA GLY A 205 -8.96 -15.65 0.33
C GLY A 205 -9.64 -16.89 -0.23
N MET A 206 -9.39 -17.19 -1.50
CA MET A 206 -9.94 -18.38 -2.17
C MET A 206 -9.38 -19.68 -1.59
N ILE A 207 -8.08 -19.78 -1.38
CA ILE A 207 -7.40 -20.97 -0.88
C ILE A 207 -7.87 -21.33 0.53
N PHE A 208 -7.99 -20.34 1.40
CA PHE A 208 -8.26 -20.55 2.83
C PHE A 208 -9.71 -20.28 3.22
N GLY A 209 -10.59 -19.94 2.28
CA GLY A 209 -11.99 -19.63 2.55
C GLY A 209 -12.18 -18.40 3.45
N LEU A 210 -11.32 -17.40 3.34
CA LEU A 210 -11.31 -16.20 4.19
C LEU A 210 -11.66 -14.93 3.41
N PRO A 211 -12.29 -13.93 4.06
CA PRO A 211 -12.32 -12.58 3.51
C PRO A 211 -10.91 -12.09 3.19
N ALA A 212 -10.75 -11.31 2.11
CA ALA A 212 -9.44 -10.90 1.63
C ALA A 212 -9.29 -9.39 1.49
N TRP A 213 -8.17 -8.85 2.00
CA TRP A 213 -7.75 -7.46 1.84
C TRP A 213 -6.33 -7.38 1.27
N ALA A 214 -6.04 -6.33 0.49
CA ALA A 214 -4.68 -6.08 0.00
C ALA A 214 -4.14 -4.75 0.54
N ALA A 215 -2.90 -4.80 1.03
CA ALA A 215 -2.20 -3.64 1.55
C ALA A 215 -1.62 -2.73 0.45
N LEU A 216 -1.42 -3.23 -0.76
CA LEU A 216 -0.94 -2.56 -1.97
C LEU A 216 0.55 -2.19 -1.98
N SER A 217 1.26 -2.39 -0.89
CA SER A 217 2.72 -2.30 -0.80
C SER A 217 3.25 -2.91 0.49
N ALA A 218 4.51 -3.36 0.47
CA ALA A 218 5.22 -3.89 1.65
C ALA A 218 5.22 -2.92 2.84
N ASP A 219 5.50 -1.63 2.58
CA ASP A 219 5.50 -0.60 3.62
C ASP A 219 4.11 -0.41 4.25
N ASN A 220 3.05 -0.50 3.44
CA ASN A 220 1.70 -0.34 3.95
C ASN A 220 1.18 -1.58 4.66
N LEU A 221 1.67 -2.78 4.33
CA LEU A 221 1.32 -4.01 5.05
C LEU A 221 1.65 -3.87 6.54
N ALA A 222 2.84 -3.37 6.86
CA ALA A 222 3.24 -3.10 8.24
C ALA A 222 2.47 -1.94 8.90
N ALA A 223 1.94 -0.99 8.10
CA ALA A 223 1.22 0.19 8.59
C ALA A 223 -0.32 0.02 8.60
N LEU A 224 -0.84 -1.07 8.06
CA LEU A 224 -2.26 -1.29 7.87
C LEU A 224 -3.03 -1.35 9.19
N VAL A 225 -4.07 -0.54 9.32
CA VAL A 225 -4.91 -0.48 10.51
C VAL A 225 -6.12 -1.39 10.32
N LEU A 226 -6.19 -2.44 11.14
CA LEU A 226 -7.27 -3.43 11.07
C LEU A 226 -8.44 -3.05 11.98
N PRO A 227 -9.68 -3.41 11.61
CA PRO A 227 -10.85 -3.33 12.48
C PRO A 227 -10.66 -4.16 13.75
N LEU A 228 -11.37 -3.77 14.82
CA LEU A 228 -11.24 -4.44 16.12
C LEU A 228 -11.82 -5.86 16.15
N GLU A 229 -12.77 -6.14 15.27
CA GLU A 229 -13.36 -7.48 15.11
C GLU A 229 -12.41 -8.51 14.51
N VAL A 230 -11.39 -8.08 13.76
CA VAL A 230 -10.37 -8.97 13.20
C VAL A 230 -9.49 -9.49 14.33
N ARG A 231 -9.62 -10.76 14.66
CA ARG A 231 -8.86 -11.44 15.72
C ARG A 231 -7.76 -12.34 15.19
N ARG A 232 -7.98 -12.94 14.03
CA ARG A 232 -7.05 -13.86 13.37
C ARG A 232 -6.68 -13.31 12.00
N VAL A 233 -5.40 -13.25 11.71
CA VAL A 233 -4.88 -12.74 10.44
C VAL A 233 -4.05 -13.82 9.77
N LEU A 234 -4.35 -14.09 8.51
CA LEU A 234 -3.51 -14.87 7.61
C LEU A 234 -2.76 -13.89 6.71
N ILE A 235 -1.43 -13.84 6.80
CA ILE A 235 -0.61 -13.03 5.89
C ILE A 235 -0.22 -13.87 4.69
N ALA A 236 -0.66 -13.46 3.50
CA ALA A 236 -0.16 -13.97 2.23
C ALA A 236 1.20 -13.33 1.95
N VAL A 237 2.26 -14.12 2.05
CA VAL A 237 3.65 -13.63 1.97
C VAL A 237 4.20 -13.88 0.57
N ASP A 238 4.65 -12.83 -0.10
CA ASP A 238 5.42 -12.97 -1.34
C ASP A 238 6.80 -13.53 -0.99
N HIS A 239 7.23 -14.63 -1.63
CA HIS A 239 8.46 -15.34 -1.28
C HIS A 239 9.70 -14.65 -1.84
N ASP A 240 9.84 -13.37 -1.54
CA ASP A 240 11.05 -12.57 -1.75
C ASP A 240 11.51 -11.90 -0.45
N LYS A 241 12.69 -11.27 -0.48
CA LYS A 241 13.23 -10.63 0.73
C LYS A 241 12.36 -9.48 1.24
N PRO A 242 11.91 -8.52 0.41
CA PRO A 242 11.04 -7.43 0.86
C PRO A 242 9.70 -7.93 1.42
N GLY A 243 9.06 -8.91 0.77
CA GLY A 243 7.78 -9.51 1.19
C GLY A 243 7.88 -10.16 2.57
N ARG A 244 8.94 -10.96 2.81
CA ARG A 244 9.19 -11.58 4.11
C ARG A 244 9.43 -10.54 5.21
N GLU A 245 10.28 -9.54 4.96
CA GLU A 245 10.53 -8.45 5.93
C GLU A 245 9.26 -7.66 6.28
N ALA A 246 8.40 -7.40 5.28
CA ALA A 246 7.13 -6.72 5.50
C ALA A 246 6.15 -7.59 6.32
N ALA A 247 6.06 -8.88 5.99
CA ALA A 247 5.21 -9.83 6.72
C ALA A 247 5.65 -9.99 8.17
N ASP A 248 6.96 -10.08 8.44
CA ASP A 248 7.49 -10.18 9.81
C ASP A 248 7.17 -8.93 10.64
N LYS A 249 7.32 -7.73 10.07
CA LYS A 249 6.96 -6.48 10.73
C LYS A 249 5.47 -6.39 11.03
N ALA A 250 4.62 -6.75 10.07
CA ALA A 250 3.17 -6.79 10.24
C ALA A 250 2.76 -7.82 11.32
N LYS A 251 3.34 -9.03 11.27
CA LYS A 251 3.13 -10.09 12.26
C LYS A 251 3.45 -9.62 13.67
N GLN A 252 4.66 -9.07 13.89
CA GLN A 252 5.07 -8.58 15.20
C GLN A 252 4.11 -7.54 15.75
N ARG A 253 3.70 -6.58 14.90
CA ARG A 253 2.76 -5.54 15.28
C ARG A 253 1.38 -6.12 15.66
N TRP A 254 0.81 -6.98 14.84
CA TRP A 254 -0.53 -7.52 15.09
C TRP A 254 -0.56 -8.50 16.26
N LEU A 255 0.53 -9.23 16.52
CA LEU A 255 0.71 -10.01 17.77
C LEU A 255 0.74 -9.10 19.00
N ALA A 256 1.44 -7.97 18.93
CA ALA A 256 1.46 -6.97 20.00
C ALA A 256 0.09 -6.30 20.23
N GLU A 257 -0.76 -6.24 19.18
CA GLU A 257 -2.16 -5.80 19.27
C GLU A 257 -3.11 -6.90 19.80
N GLY A 258 -2.59 -8.08 20.20
CA GLY A 258 -3.37 -9.20 20.76
C GLY A 258 -4.08 -10.06 19.71
N ARG A 259 -3.67 -10.01 18.45
CA ARG A 259 -4.22 -10.86 17.38
C ARG A 259 -3.41 -12.16 17.24
N THR A 260 -4.05 -13.19 16.72
CA THR A 260 -3.34 -14.38 16.23
C THR A 260 -2.93 -14.16 14.79
N VAL A 261 -1.69 -14.51 14.43
CA VAL A 261 -1.17 -14.32 13.06
C VAL A 261 -0.57 -15.60 12.53
N ARG A 262 -1.02 -16.03 11.36
CA ARG A 262 -0.43 -17.11 10.56
C ARG A 262 0.18 -16.54 9.29
N LEU A 263 1.19 -17.21 8.76
CA LEU A 263 1.81 -16.88 7.48
C LEU A 263 1.48 -17.99 6.47
N ALA A 264 1.12 -17.60 5.25
CA ALA A 264 1.03 -18.49 4.10
C ALA A 264 2.00 -17.99 3.04
N MET A 265 2.99 -18.80 2.70
CA MET A 265 4.06 -18.46 1.76
C MET A 265 4.29 -19.65 0.83
N PRO A 266 4.42 -19.46 -0.47
CA PRO A 266 4.83 -20.50 -1.39
C PRO A 266 6.23 -21.05 -1.04
N ASP A 267 6.49 -22.34 -1.37
CA ASP A 267 7.78 -22.95 -1.12
C ASP A 267 8.87 -22.46 -2.09
N THR A 268 8.46 -22.03 -3.29
CA THR A 268 9.39 -21.59 -4.34
C THR A 268 9.74 -20.10 -4.17
N ALA A 269 11.03 -19.79 -4.06
CA ALA A 269 11.50 -18.41 -4.00
C ALA A 269 11.12 -17.62 -5.25
N GLY A 270 10.73 -16.36 -5.07
CA GLY A 270 10.31 -15.46 -6.14
C GLY A 270 8.86 -15.65 -6.62
N THR A 271 8.07 -16.50 -5.94
CA THR A 271 6.65 -16.71 -6.24
C THR A 271 5.73 -16.16 -5.16
N ASP A 272 4.46 -15.98 -5.52
CA ASP A 272 3.39 -15.58 -4.62
C ASP A 272 2.22 -16.59 -4.66
N LEU A 273 1.21 -16.41 -3.82
CA LEU A 273 0.06 -17.33 -3.77
C LEU A 273 -0.78 -17.30 -5.06
N ASN A 274 -0.71 -16.24 -5.85
CA ASN A 274 -1.38 -16.21 -7.13
C ASN A 274 -0.67 -17.09 -8.17
N ASP A 275 0.64 -17.25 -8.09
CA ASP A 275 1.39 -18.18 -8.94
C ASP A 275 0.95 -19.63 -8.66
N TRP A 276 0.69 -20.00 -7.40
CA TRP A 276 0.12 -21.31 -7.05
C TRP A 276 -1.24 -21.55 -7.70
N VAL A 277 -2.13 -20.54 -7.61
CA VAL A 277 -3.46 -20.63 -8.23
C VAL A 277 -3.36 -20.82 -9.73
N GLN A 278 -2.49 -20.06 -10.40
CA GLN A 278 -2.28 -20.18 -11.85
C GLN A 278 -1.64 -21.51 -12.27
N ALA A 279 -0.80 -22.10 -11.42
CA ALA A 279 -0.20 -23.42 -11.64
C ALA A 279 -1.17 -24.58 -11.35
N GLY A 280 -2.37 -24.32 -10.81
CA GLY A 280 -3.33 -25.36 -10.41
C GLY A 280 -2.83 -26.22 -9.25
N ILE A 281 -1.94 -25.69 -8.41
CA ILE A 281 -1.39 -26.41 -7.27
C ILE A 281 -2.47 -26.54 -6.21
N ALA A 282 -2.88 -27.78 -5.91
CA ALA A 282 -3.76 -28.09 -4.79
C ALA A 282 -3.03 -27.76 -3.48
N VAL A 283 -3.61 -26.86 -2.67
CA VAL A 283 -3.03 -26.50 -1.38
C VAL A 283 -3.32 -27.64 -0.40
N PRO A 284 -2.34 -28.11 0.37
CA PRO A 284 -2.60 -29.07 1.44
C PRO A 284 -3.58 -28.43 2.44
N HIS A 285 -4.74 -29.05 2.61
CA HIS A 285 -5.66 -28.71 3.70
C HIS A 285 -4.96 -29.11 5.01
N GLY A 286 -4.44 -28.12 5.75
CA GLY A 286 -3.88 -28.29 7.07
C GLY A 286 -4.88 -27.93 8.16
#